data_e1854bd285e92f3c8c29947bf99baa7c
#
_entry.id   e1854bd285e92f3c8c29947bf99baa7c
#
_cell.length_a   1.000
_cell.length_b   1.000
_cell.length_c   1.000
_cell.angle_alpha   90.00
_cell.angle_beta   90.00
_cell.angle_gamma   90.00
#
_symmetry.space_group_name_H-M   'P 1'
#
loop_
_entity.id
_entity.type
_entity.pdbx_description
1 polymer ?
#
loop_
_entity_poly.entity_id
_entity_poly.type
_entity_poly.pdbx_seq_one_letter_code
_entity_poly.pdbx_strand_id
1 'polypeptide(L)'
;DIASMHPSSIVAEELFGPEYTKRFNDILQARIAIKHKEFDKAKKMLNGALVKYLTDEAAAADLAQALKIAINSVYGLTSASFDHPFRDNRNKDNIVAKRGALFMVNLKHEVQRRGFIVAHIKTDSIKIPDATPEIIQFVMDYGKQYGYNFEHEATYDRMCLVNDAVYIAKYKDGKHAGEWTATGTQFQVPYVFKKLFSKEPIEFEDMCETKS
;
A
#
# COMPACT_ATOMS: atom_id res chain seq x y z
N ASP A 1 -2.73 4.08 -5.10
CA ASP A 1 -2.37 2.89 -4.33
C ASP A 1 -3.48 2.49 -3.36
N ILE A 2 -3.67 1.18 -3.13
CA ILE A 2 -4.70 0.72 -2.17
C ILE A 2 -4.09 0.68 -0.77
N ALA A 3 -4.67 1.43 0.15
CA ALA A 3 -4.28 1.38 1.55
C ALA A 3 -4.64 0.01 2.16
N SER A 4 -3.62 -0.76 2.53
CA SER A 4 -3.79 -2.05 3.23
C SER A 4 -4.67 -3.08 2.47
N MET A 5 -4.35 -3.35 1.21
CA MET A 5 -5.16 -4.21 0.32
C MET A 5 -5.50 -5.57 0.90
N HIS A 6 -4.51 -6.33 1.39
CA HIS A 6 -4.76 -7.66 1.95
C HIS A 6 -5.62 -7.63 3.23
N PRO A 7 -5.34 -6.75 4.21
CA PRO A 7 -6.24 -6.56 5.35
C PRO A 7 -7.66 -6.17 4.94
N SER A 8 -7.83 -5.29 3.97
CA SER A 8 -9.15 -4.90 3.45
C SER A 8 -9.88 -6.08 2.81
N SER A 9 -9.17 -6.96 2.11
CA SER A 9 -9.73 -8.20 1.56
C SER A 9 -10.19 -9.15 2.66
N ILE A 10 -9.41 -9.31 3.74
CA ILE A 10 -9.81 -10.13 4.91
C ILE A 10 -11.11 -9.62 5.52
N VAL A 11 -11.22 -8.29 5.67
CA VAL A 11 -12.42 -7.65 6.24
C VAL A 11 -13.62 -7.85 5.31
N ALA A 12 -13.47 -7.62 4.01
CA ALA A 12 -14.55 -7.73 3.04
C ALA A 12 -15.09 -9.16 2.89
N GLU A 13 -14.24 -10.16 3.08
CA GLU A 13 -14.61 -11.58 3.02
C GLU A 13 -15.01 -12.17 4.39
N GLU A 14 -14.97 -11.37 5.45
CA GLU A 14 -15.24 -11.81 6.83
C GLU A 14 -14.51 -13.12 7.19
N LEU A 15 -13.21 -13.21 6.86
CA LEU A 15 -12.44 -14.46 6.96
C LEU A 15 -12.38 -15.06 8.37
N PHE A 16 -12.51 -14.25 9.40
CA PHE A 16 -12.46 -14.71 10.79
C PHE A 16 -13.85 -14.83 11.44
N GLY A 17 -14.92 -14.81 10.62
CA GLY A 17 -16.28 -14.65 11.11
C GLY A 17 -16.56 -13.22 11.58
N PRO A 18 -17.85 -12.87 11.83
CA PRO A 18 -18.24 -11.46 12.02
C PRO A 18 -17.59 -10.80 13.24
N GLU A 19 -17.47 -11.49 14.37
CA GLU A 19 -16.92 -10.92 15.59
C GLU A 19 -15.42 -10.62 15.48
N TYR A 20 -14.62 -11.62 15.10
CA TYR A 20 -13.16 -11.45 15.01
C TYR A 20 -12.75 -10.58 13.84
N THR A 21 -13.47 -10.63 12.72
CA THR A 21 -13.25 -9.72 11.60
C THR A 21 -13.53 -8.28 11.99
N LYS A 22 -14.57 -8.03 12.78
CA LYS A 22 -14.85 -6.69 13.32
C LYS A 22 -13.70 -6.21 14.20
N ARG A 23 -13.20 -7.01 15.13
CA ARG A 23 -12.05 -6.66 15.99
C ARG A 23 -10.79 -6.38 15.17
N PHE A 24 -10.53 -7.19 14.15
CA PHE A 24 -9.42 -6.97 13.21
C PHE A 24 -9.57 -5.64 12.45
N ASN A 25 -10.77 -5.34 11.97
CA ASN A 25 -11.05 -4.06 11.32
C ASN A 25 -10.89 -2.86 12.26
N ASP A 26 -11.29 -2.98 13.53
CA ASP A 26 -11.09 -1.91 14.51
C ASP A 26 -9.60 -1.56 14.69
N ILE A 27 -8.71 -2.56 14.68
CA ILE A 27 -7.26 -2.37 14.72
C ILE A 27 -6.76 -1.73 13.41
N LEU A 28 -7.25 -2.18 12.27
CA LEU A 28 -6.91 -1.61 10.96
C LEU A 28 -7.31 -0.13 10.88
N GLN A 29 -8.52 0.21 11.30
CA GLN A 29 -9.00 1.59 11.29
C GLN A 29 -8.23 2.48 12.27
N ALA A 30 -7.84 1.96 13.43
CA ALA A 30 -6.99 2.67 14.38
C ALA A 30 -5.62 3.01 13.76
N ARG A 31 -4.99 2.06 13.09
CA ARG A 31 -3.74 2.32 12.36
C ARG A 31 -3.91 3.39 11.27
N ILE A 32 -4.99 3.33 10.50
CA ILE A 32 -5.28 4.31 9.45
C ILE A 32 -5.45 5.70 10.06
N ALA A 33 -6.19 5.84 11.15
CA ALA A 33 -6.37 7.11 11.86
C ALA A 33 -5.03 7.69 12.34
N ILE A 34 -4.14 6.85 12.89
CA ILE A 34 -2.80 7.29 13.32
C ILE A 34 -1.96 7.75 12.11
N LYS A 35 -1.96 6.98 11.01
CA LYS A 35 -1.25 7.33 9.76
C LYS A 35 -1.67 8.71 9.22
N HIS A 36 -2.96 9.02 9.32
CA HIS A 36 -3.52 10.31 8.88
C HIS A 36 -3.46 11.40 9.96
N LYS A 37 -2.75 11.16 11.07
CA LYS A 37 -2.61 12.10 12.20
C LYS A 37 -3.94 12.48 12.88
N GLU A 38 -4.96 11.65 12.73
CA GLU A 38 -6.25 11.78 13.42
C GLU A 38 -6.15 11.26 14.88
N PHE A 39 -5.22 11.81 15.67
CA PHE A 39 -4.87 11.27 16.99
C PHE A 39 -6.02 11.27 17.97
N ASP A 40 -6.87 12.28 17.97
CA ASP A 40 -8.03 12.36 18.88
C ASP A 40 -9.06 11.28 18.57
N LYS A 41 -9.20 10.89 17.31
CA LYS A 41 -10.02 9.77 16.87
C LYS A 41 -9.38 8.44 17.31
N ALA A 42 -8.10 8.27 17.05
CA ALA A 42 -7.35 7.06 17.42
C ALA A 42 -7.37 6.80 18.93
N LYS A 43 -7.26 7.84 19.76
CA LYS A 43 -7.33 7.74 21.23
C LYS A 43 -8.67 7.19 21.74
N LYS A 44 -9.76 7.39 21.00
CA LYS A 44 -11.10 6.90 21.36
C LYS A 44 -11.36 5.47 20.88
N MET A 45 -10.53 4.97 19.98
CA MET A 45 -10.66 3.61 19.42
C MET A 45 -10.10 2.56 20.37
N LEU A 46 -10.47 1.30 20.16
CA LEU A 46 -10.04 0.15 20.95
C LEU A 46 -10.21 0.38 22.48
N ASN A 47 -11.33 1.01 22.86
CA ASN A 47 -11.65 1.35 24.27
C ASN A 47 -10.54 2.19 24.95
N GLY A 48 -9.85 3.05 24.21
CA GLY A 48 -8.80 3.90 24.75
C GLY A 48 -7.45 3.22 24.99
N ALA A 49 -7.29 1.98 24.58
CA ALA A 49 -6.06 1.20 24.81
C ALA A 49 -4.80 1.84 24.19
N LEU A 50 -4.97 2.68 23.18
CA LEU A 50 -3.86 3.31 22.46
C LEU A 50 -3.38 4.64 23.08
N VAL A 51 -4.14 5.23 24.01
CA VAL A 51 -3.84 6.56 24.60
C VAL A 51 -2.40 6.65 25.12
N LYS A 52 -1.96 5.62 25.86
CA LYS A 52 -0.62 5.59 26.46
C LYS A 52 0.54 5.54 25.47
N TYR A 53 0.28 5.23 24.19
CA TYR A 53 1.27 5.15 23.13
C TYR A 53 1.21 6.34 22.17
N LEU A 54 0.21 7.22 22.31
CA LEU A 54 0.02 8.40 21.46
C LEU A 54 0.43 9.68 22.21
N THR A 55 1.66 9.68 22.73
CA THR A 55 2.22 10.77 23.53
C THR A 55 2.75 11.93 22.67
N ASP A 56 3.35 11.59 21.55
CA ASP A 56 3.90 12.52 20.58
C ASP A 56 3.90 11.92 19.16
N GLU A 57 4.35 12.68 18.15
CA GLU A 57 4.35 12.23 16.75
C GLU A 57 5.30 11.05 16.49
N ALA A 58 6.42 10.97 17.18
CA ALA A 58 7.38 9.88 17.01
C ALA A 58 6.81 8.56 17.55
N ALA A 59 6.29 8.58 18.78
CA ALA A 59 5.62 7.44 19.39
C ALA A 59 4.40 6.97 18.56
N ALA A 60 3.64 7.92 18.00
CA ALA A 60 2.53 7.59 17.10
C ALA A 60 3.00 6.91 15.80
N ALA A 61 4.11 7.35 15.21
CA ALA A 61 4.69 6.72 14.02
C ALA A 61 5.17 5.29 14.32
N ASP A 62 5.84 5.08 15.45
CA ASP A 62 6.28 3.75 15.91
C ASP A 62 5.09 2.82 16.15
N LEU A 63 4.03 3.32 16.78
CA LEU A 63 2.81 2.55 16.98
C LEU A 63 2.16 2.18 15.65
N ALA A 64 2.06 3.12 14.71
CA ALA A 64 1.51 2.85 13.37
C ALA A 64 2.31 1.77 12.63
N GLN A 65 3.63 1.77 12.78
CA GLN A 65 4.51 0.76 12.20
C GLN A 65 4.33 -0.61 12.88
N ALA A 66 4.26 -0.65 14.20
CA ALA A 66 4.00 -1.89 14.95
C ALA A 66 2.63 -2.51 14.55
N LEU A 67 1.59 -1.70 14.47
CA LEU A 67 0.26 -2.14 14.02
C LEU A 67 0.30 -2.63 12.56
N LYS A 68 1.06 -1.98 11.67
CA LYS A 68 1.25 -2.44 10.29
C LYS A 68 1.86 -3.84 10.23
N ILE A 69 2.90 -4.09 11.02
CA ILE A 69 3.56 -5.40 11.09
C ILE A 69 2.57 -6.45 11.60
N ALA A 70 1.87 -6.17 12.69
CA ALA A 70 0.89 -7.09 13.27
C ALA A 70 -0.22 -7.44 12.27
N ILE A 71 -0.83 -6.44 11.61
CA ILE A 71 -1.90 -6.62 10.63
C ILE A 71 -1.41 -7.45 9.43
N ASN A 72 -0.21 -7.19 8.91
CA ASN A 72 0.35 -7.93 7.80
C ASN A 72 0.73 -9.38 8.19
N SER A 73 1.19 -9.58 9.43
CA SER A 73 1.49 -10.92 9.96
C SER A 73 0.24 -11.80 10.02
N VAL A 74 -0.92 -11.23 10.35
CA VAL A 74 -2.21 -11.94 10.33
C VAL A 74 -2.51 -12.47 8.93
N TYR A 75 -2.27 -11.68 7.87
CA TYR A 75 -2.42 -12.16 6.48
C TYR A 75 -1.53 -13.37 6.20
N GLY A 76 -0.26 -13.31 6.57
CA GLY A 76 0.67 -14.44 6.42
C GLY A 76 0.20 -15.69 7.16
N LEU A 77 -0.35 -15.52 8.37
CA LEU A 77 -0.90 -16.62 9.16
C LEU A 77 -2.11 -17.26 8.48
N THR A 78 -2.99 -16.52 7.84
CA THR A 78 -4.20 -17.08 7.19
C THR A 78 -3.87 -18.12 6.12
N SER A 79 -2.70 -18.04 5.49
CA SER A 79 -2.23 -18.95 4.43
C SER A 79 -1.16 -19.95 4.89
N ALA A 80 -0.78 -19.95 6.18
CA ALA A 80 0.24 -20.83 6.71
C ALA A 80 -0.15 -22.32 6.60
N SER A 81 0.85 -23.18 6.40
CA SER A 81 0.66 -24.63 6.24
C SER A 81 0.39 -25.37 7.55
N PHE A 82 0.70 -24.77 8.69
CA PHE A 82 0.49 -25.35 10.01
C PHE A 82 -0.86 -24.92 10.62
N ASP A 83 -1.39 -25.72 11.54
CA ASP A 83 -2.67 -25.43 12.20
C ASP A 83 -2.50 -24.33 13.25
N HIS A 84 -3.39 -23.35 13.18
CA HIS A 84 -3.49 -22.25 14.15
C HIS A 84 -4.87 -21.55 14.02
N PRO A 85 -5.29 -20.75 15.03
CA PRO A 85 -6.63 -20.15 15.08
C PRO A 85 -7.00 -19.22 13.91
N PHE A 86 -6.02 -18.65 13.24
CA PHE A 86 -6.23 -17.71 12.12
C PHE A 86 -6.25 -18.39 10.75
N ARG A 87 -6.07 -19.72 10.69
CA ARG A 87 -6.15 -20.46 9.46
C ARG A 87 -7.59 -20.57 9.01
N ASP A 88 -7.85 -20.21 7.77
CA ASP A 88 -9.15 -20.36 7.14
C ASP A 88 -9.02 -21.25 5.89
N ASN A 89 -9.92 -22.26 5.78
CA ASN A 89 -9.91 -23.17 4.64
C ASN A 89 -10.15 -22.46 3.30
N ARG A 90 -10.87 -21.34 3.30
CA ARG A 90 -11.07 -20.51 2.11
C ARG A 90 -9.76 -19.86 1.66
N ASN A 91 -8.83 -19.57 2.57
CA ASN A 91 -7.53 -19.00 2.23
C ASN A 91 -6.48 -20.06 1.85
N LYS A 92 -6.80 -21.33 1.98
CA LYS A 92 -5.97 -22.43 1.44
C LYS A 92 -5.67 -22.23 -0.06
N ASP A 93 -6.64 -21.70 -0.80
CA ASP A 93 -6.51 -21.34 -2.22
C ASP A 93 -6.11 -19.88 -2.43
N ASN A 94 -5.64 -19.20 -1.39
CA ASN A 94 -5.19 -17.81 -1.41
C ASN A 94 -6.27 -16.82 -1.89
N ILE A 95 -7.48 -16.95 -1.35
CA ILE A 95 -8.63 -16.09 -1.75
C ILE A 95 -8.34 -14.61 -1.58
N VAL A 96 -7.56 -14.22 -0.56
CA VAL A 96 -7.19 -12.82 -0.29
C VAL A 96 -6.42 -12.22 -1.47
N ALA A 97 -5.37 -12.92 -1.94
CA ALA A 97 -4.59 -12.45 -3.07
C ALA A 97 -5.39 -12.53 -4.38
N LYS A 98 -6.15 -13.61 -4.60
CA LYS A 98 -7.01 -13.76 -5.79
C LYS A 98 -8.06 -12.67 -5.88
N ARG A 99 -8.69 -12.31 -4.77
CA ARG A 99 -9.68 -11.22 -4.72
C ARG A 99 -9.05 -9.89 -5.12
N GLY A 100 -7.89 -9.57 -4.57
CA GLY A 100 -7.16 -8.35 -4.93
C GLY A 100 -6.75 -8.33 -6.40
N ALA A 101 -6.19 -9.43 -6.91
CA ALA A 101 -5.80 -9.54 -8.32
C ALA A 101 -6.99 -9.38 -9.26
N LEU A 102 -8.10 -10.06 -8.98
CA LEU A 102 -9.33 -9.94 -9.79
C LEU A 102 -9.88 -8.51 -9.76
N PHE A 103 -9.90 -7.87 -8.59
CA PHE A 103 -10.30 -6.48 -8.47
C PHE A 103 -9.44 -5.56 -9.35
N MET A 104 -8.11 -5.69 -9.29
CA MET A 104 -7.19 -4.86 -10.08
C MET A 104 -7.34 -5.09 -11.59
N VAL A 105 -7.59 -6.32 -12.02
CA VAL A 105 -7.87 -6.63 -13.44
C VAL A 105 -9.19 -5.98 -13.89
N ASN A 106 -10.23 -6.08 -13.09
CA ASN A 106 -11.52 -5.46 -13.40
C ASN A 106 -11.40 -3.92 -13.42
N LEU A 107 -10.72 -3.34 -12.46
CA LEU A 107 -10.43 -1.91 -12.43
C LEU A 107 -9.69 -1.45 -13.69
N LYS A 108 -8.67 -2.20 -14.13
CA LYS A 108 -7.97 -1.92 -15.39
C LYS A 108 -8.95 -1.83 -16.55
N HIS A 109 -9.83 -2.81 -16.70
CA HIS A 109 -10.80 -2.84 -17.80
C HIS A 109 -11.78 -1.65 -17.71
N GLU A 110 -12.22 -1.29 -16.51
CA GLU A 110 -13.11 -0.15 -16.29
C GLU A 110 -12.45 1.18 -16.64
N VAL A 111 -11.16 1.36 -16.30
CA VAL A 111 -10.37 2.53 -16.68
C VAL A 111 -10.20 2.60 -18.21
N GLN A 112 -9.87 1.46 -18.84
CA GLN A 112 -9.71 1.37 -20.30
C GLN A 112 -11.00 1.64 -21.05
N ARG A 113 -12.18 1.18 -20.58
CA ARG A 113 -13.49 1.48 -21.18
C ARG A 113 -13.81 2.97 -21.16
N ARG A 114 -13.20 3.73 -20.24
CA ARG A 114 -13.33 5.20 -20.16
C ARG A 114 -12.32 5.94 -21.03
N GLY A 115 -11.58 5.20 -21.88
CA GLY A 115 -10.66 5.79 -22.86
C GLY A 115 -9.25 6.08 -22.30
N PHE A 116 -8.93 5.64 -21.10
CA PHE A 116 -7.60 5.85 -20.52
C PHE A 116 -6.68 4.64 -20.72
N ILE A 117 -5.39 4.92 -20.83
CA ILE A 117 -4.35 3.89 -20.85
C ILE A 117 -4.00 3.53 -19.40
N VAL A 118 -3.78 2.25 -19.15
CA VAL A 118 -3.18 1.77 -17.91
C VAL A 118 -1.77 1.33 -18.22
N ALA A 119 -0.79 2.11 -17.79
CA ALA A 119 0.61 1.88 -18.07
C ALA A 119 1.21 0.77 -17.20
N HIS A 120 0.75 0.66 -15.96
CA HIS A 120 1.28 -0.33 -15.01
C HIS A 120 0.28 -0.64 -13.89
N ILE A 121 0.22 -1.91 -13.51
CA ILE A 121 -0.41 -2.40 -12.29
C ILE A 121 0.61 -3.25 -11.54
N LYS A 122 0.73 -3.03 -10.24
CA LYS A 122 1.54 -3.87 -9.37
C LYS A 122 0.81 -4.06 -8.05
N THR A 123 0.43 -5.29 -7.75
CA THR A 123 -0.29 -5.70 -6.54
C THR A 123 -1.49 -4.80 -6.22
N ASP A 124 -1.26 -3.64 -5.63
CA ASP A 124 -2.23 -2.71 -5.06
C ASP A 124 -2.17 -1.31 -5.69
N SER A 125 -1.33 -1.10 -6.70
CA SER A 125 -1.15 0.19 -7.36
C SER A 125 -1.52 0.16 -8.84
N ILE A 126 -2.10 1.26 -9.34
CA ILE A 126 -2.39 1.50 -10.76
C ILE A 126 -1.77 2.82 -11.22
N LYS A 127 -1.12 2.83 -12.38
CA LYS A 127 -0.55 4.02 -13.02
C LYS A 127 -1.29 4.31 -14.30
N ILE A 128 -1.86 5.50 -14.39
CA ILE A 128 -2.69 5.96 -15.50
C ILE A 128 -2.03 7.21 -16.07
N PRO A 129 -1.43 7.13 -17.28
CA PRO A 129 -0.94 8.32 -17.99
C PRO A 129 -2.06 9.32 -18.25
N ASP A 130 -1.73 10.60 -18.19
CA ASP A 130 -2.63 11.73 -18.45
C ASP A 130 -3.94 11.64 -17.64
N ALA A 131 -3.84 11.14 -16.41
CA ALA A 131 -5.00 10.97 -15.55
C ALA A 131 -5.65 12.31 -15.20
N THR A 132 -6.96 12.41 -15.49
CA THR A 132 -7.76 13.58 -15.11
C THR A 132 -8.30 13.43 -13.67
N PRO A 133 -8.72 14.52 -13.01
CA PRO A 133 -9.37 14.43 -11.70
C PRO A 133 -10.59 13.48 -11.69
N GLU A 134 -11.32 13.39 -12.78
CA GLU A 134 -12.51 12.55 -12.91
C GLU A 134 -12.14 11.06 -12.89
N ILE A 135 -11.06 10.64 -13.60
CA ILE A 135 -10.65 9.23 -13.58
C ILE A 135 -10.03 8.87 -12.24
N ILE A 136 -9.32 9.79 -11.59
CA ILE A 136 -8.79 9.58 -10.23
C ILE A 136 -9.94 9.35 -9.26
N GLN A 137 -10.97 10.21 -9.31
CA GLN A 137 -12.15 10.08 -8.45
C GLN A 137 -12.90 8.78 -8.74
N PHE A 138 -13.05 8.40 -10.03
CA PHE A 138 -13.65 7.13 -10.42
C PHE A 138 -12.91 5.94 -9.79
N VAL A 139 -11.58 5.91 -9.85
CA VAL A 139 -10.78 4.83 -9.24
C VAL A 139 -11.03 4.74 -7.74
N MET A 140 -11.08 5.87 -7.05
CA MET A 140 -11.36 5.93 -5.62
C MET A 140 -12.76 5.39 -5.29
N ASP A 141 -13.76 5.80 -6.04
CA ASP A 141 -15.15 5.40 -5.80
C ASP A 141 -15.40 3.94 -6.18
N TYR A 142 -14.79 3.47 -7.26
CA TYR A 142 -14.82 2.07 -7.65
C TYR A 142 -14.18 1.18 -6.57
N GLY A 143 -13.04 1.59 -6.02
CA GLY A 143 -12.40 0.89 -4.92
C GLY A 143 -13.32 0.75 -3.71
N LYS A 144 -13.97 1.83 -3.29
CA LYS A 144 -14.88 1.84 -2.13
C LYS A 144 -16.03 0.86 -2.26
N GLN A 145 -16.58 0.64 -3.48
CA GLN A 145 -17.66 -0.33 -3.72
C GLN A 145 -17.25 -1.77 -3.35
N TYR A 146 -15.94 -2.06 -3.40
CA TYR A 146 -15.37 -3.37 -3.10
C TYR A 146 -14.62 -3.42 -1.77
N GLY A 147 -14.74 -2.37 -0.94
CA GLY A 147 -14.09 -2.31 0.37
C GLY A 147 -12.61 -1.90 0.32
N TYR A 148 -12.14 -1.33 -0.80
CA TYR A 148 -10.78 -0.82 -0.95
C TYR A 148 -10.73 0.71 -0.91
N ASN A 149 -9.77 1.25 -0.18
CA ASN A 149 -9.50 2.68 -0.14
C ASN A 149 -8.25 2.99 -0.95
N PHE A 150 -8.42 3.71 -2.07
CA PHE A 150 -7.31 4.24 -2.84
C PHE A 150 -6.81 5.56 -2.26
N GLU A 151 -5.50 5.69 -2.23
CA GLU A 151 -4.79 6.95 -1.95
C GLU A 151 -4.09 7.39 -3.23
N HIS A 152 -4.20 8.68 -3.59
CA HIS A 152 -3.40 9.28 -4.66
C HIS A 152 -2.06 9.69 -4.06
N GLU A 153 -1.06 8.79 -4.15
CA GLU A 153 0.23 8.97 -3.48
C GLU A 153 1.17 9.91 -4.23
N ALA A 154 1.13 9.88 -5.55
CA ALA A 154 2.07 10.66 -6.36
C ALA A 154 1.55 10.93 -7.76
N THR A 155 1.96 12.09 -8.30
CA THR A 155 1.91 12.40 -9.73
C THR A 155 3.34 12.43 -10.26
N TYR A 156 3.59 11.71 -11.35
CA TYR A 156 4.89 11.69 -12.01
C TYR A 156 4.88 12.55 -13.27
N ASP A 157 5.94 13.34 -13.47
CA ASP A 157 6.21 14.06 -14.70
C ASP A 157 6.70 13.10 -15.80
N ARG A 158 7.53 12.13 -15.42
CA ARG A 158 8.09 11.09 -16.30
C ARG A 158 8.14 9.76 -15.56
N MET A 159 7.90 8.70 -16.32
CA MET A 159 8.03 7.33 -15.82
C MET A 159 8.60 6.45 -16.93
N CYS A 160 9.57 5.63 -16.59
CA CYS A 160 10.09 4.56 -17.42
C CYS A 160 9.82 3.21 -16.74
N LEU A 161 9.03 2.39 -17.37
CA LEU A 161 8.79 1.01 -16.94
C LEU A 161 9.89 0.13 -17.54
N VAL A 162 10.74 -0.42 -16.67
CA VAL A 162 11.85 -1.28 -17.09
C VAL A 162 11.37 -2.73 -17.25
N ASN A 163 10.55 -3.19 -16.32
CA ASN A 163 9.83 -4.47 -16.37
C ASN A 163 8.63 -4.43 -15.38
N ASP A 164 7.92 -5.54 -15.24
CA ASP A 164 6.71 -5.63 -14.41
C ASP A 164 6.91 -5.24 -12.94
N ALA A 165 8.13 -5.31 -12.42
CA ALA A 165 8.44 -5.01 -11.03
C ALA A 165 9.26 -3.74 -10.84
N VAL A 166 9.84 -3.21 -11.92
CA VAL A 166 10.87 -2.16 -11.88
C VAL A 166 10.48 -0.98 -12.73
N TYR A 167 10.45 0.19 -12.13
CA TYR A 167 10.29 1.45 -12.84
C TYR A 167 11.15 2.56 -12.21
N ILE A 168 11.37 3.60 -12.99
CA ILE A 168 12.02 4.84 -12.61
C ILE A 168 11.04 5.96 -12.91
N ALA A 169 10.87 6.88 -12.00
CA ALA A 169 9.96 8.00 -12.18
C ALA A 169 10.51 9.30 -11.58
N LYS A 170 10.04 10.42 -12.12
CA LYS A 170 10.31 11.75 -11.60
C LYS A 170 9.02 12.34 -11.06
N TYR A 171 9.05 12.78 -9.79
CA TYR A 171 7.86 13.41 -9.19
C TYR A 171 7.56 14.75 -9.84
N LYS A 172 6.29 14.98 -10.16
CA LYS A 172 5.83 16.24 -10.72
C LYS A 172 5.58 17.28 -9.65
N ASP A 173 5.01 16.88 -8.53
CA ASP A 173 4.52 17.75 -7.46
C ASP A 173 4.73 17.13 -6.07
N GLY A 174 4.22 17.80 -5.03
CA GLY A 174 4.31 17.36 -3.66
C GLY A 174 5.68 17.60 -3.02
N LYS A 175 5.94 16.94 -1.88
CA LYS A 175 7.17 17.09 -1.09
C LYS A 175 8.44 16.75 -1.88
N HIS A 176 8.35 15.82 -2.82
CA HIS A 176 9.45 15.31 -3.62
C HIS A 176 9.48 15.87 -5.05
N ALA A 177 8.79 16.97 -5.32
CA ALA A 177 8.72 17.58 -6.65
C ALA A 177 10.10 17.74 -7.29
N GLY A 178 10.27 17.20 -8.51
CA GLY A 178 11.54 17.25 -9.24
C GLY A 178 12.55 16.16 -8.88
N GLU A 179 12.34 15.42 -7.80
CA GLU A 179 13.21 14.30 -7.41
C GLU A 179 12.91 13.05 -8.24
N TRP A 180 13.94 12.22 -8.41
CA TRP A 180 13.80 10.93 -9.02
C TRP A 180 13.58 9.84 -7.98
N THR A 181 12.79 8.84 -8.34
CA THR A 181 12.59 7.62 -7.57
C THR A 181 12.74 6.41 -8.46
N ALA A 182 13.15 5.28 -7.88
CA ALA A 182 13.24 4.01 -8.57
C ALA A 182 12.74 2.87 -7.67
N THR A 183 12.11 1.89 -8.26
CA THR A 183 11.71 0.65 -7.58
C THR A 183 12.43 -0.53 -8.22
N GLY A 184 12.83 -1.48 -7.39
CA GLY A 184 13.51 -2.70 -7.82
C GLY A 184 14.86 -2.87 -7.13
N THR A 185 15.24 -4.13 -6.89
CA THR A 185 16.45 -4.48 -6.15
C THR A 185 17.72 -3.96 -6.80
N GLN A 186 17.77 -3.88 -8.13
CA GLN A 186 18.91 -3.34 -8.87
C GLN A 186 19.18 -1.85 -8.64
N PHE A 187 18.21 -1.12 -8.11
CA PHE A 187 18.35 0.30 -7.77
C PHE A 187 18.51 0.56 -6.28
N GLN A 188 18.59 -0.48 -5.48
CA GLN A 188 18.87 -0.35 -4.04
C GLN A 188 20.31 0.10 -3.77
N VAL A 189 21.20 -0.02 -4.75
CA VAL A 189 22.53 0.57 -4.69
C VAL A 189 22.45 1.98 -5.31
N PRO A 190 22.53 3.04 -4.50
CA PRO A 190 22.33 4.42 -4.96
C PRO A 190 23.30 4.83 -6.08
N TYR A 191 24.51 4.27 -6.09
CA TYR A 191 25.51 4.51 -7.13
C TYR A 191 24.98 4.29 -8.54
N VAL A 192 24.29 3.15 -8.77
CA VAL A 192 23.76 2.81 -10.10
C VAL A 192 22.70 3.81 -10.53
N PHE A 193 21.80 4.15 -9.60
CA PHE A 193 20.73 5.11 -9.87
C PHE A 193 21.28 6.51 -10.14
N LYS A 194 22.18 7.01 -9.31
CA LYS A 194 22.81 8.32 -9.48
C LYS A 194 23.61 8.40 -10.78
N LYS A 195 24.39 7.37 -11.11
CA LYS A 195 25.20 7.33 -12.32
C LYS A 195 24.36 7.33 -13.60
N LEU A 196 23.29 6.56 -13.64
CA LEU A 196 22.51 6.35 -14.86
C LEU A 196 21.40 7.39 -15.04
N PHE A 197 20.76 7.84 -13.97
CA PHE A 197 19.50 8.58 -14.04
C PHE A 197 19.56 9.96 -13.40
N SER A 198 19.69 10.07 -12.08
CA SER A 198 19.58 11.35 -11.40
C SER A 198 20.76 12.30 -11.66
N LYS A 199 21.93 11.75 -11.96
CA LYS A 199 23.18 12.51 -12.17
C LYS A 199 23.60 13.35 -10.98
N GLU A 200 23.13 13.04 -9.80
CA GLU A 200 23.53 13.65 -8.55
C GLU A 200 24.98 13.29 -8.20
N PRO A 201 25.67 14.07 -7.35
CA PRO A 201 26.99 13.73 -6.86
C PRO A 201 26.98 12.33 -6.21
N ILE A 202 28.03 11.56 -6.51
CA ILE A 202 28.21 10.21 -5.98
C ILE A 202 29.10 10.31 -4.74
N GLU A 203 28.58 9.85 -3.62
CA GLU A 203 29.30 9.75 -2.35
C GLU A 203 29.85 8.33 -2.17
N PHE A 204 30.79 8.14 -1.22
CA PHE A 204 31.35 6.82 -0.97
C PHE A 204 30.30 5.81 -0.51
N GLU A 205 29.35 6.25 0.33
CA GLU A 205 28.25 5.45 0.87
C GLU A 205 27.32 4.92 -0.22
N ASP A 206 27.19 5.65 -1.32
CA ASP A 206 26.36 5.23 -2.46
C ASP A 206 26.89 3.96 -3.14
N MET A 207 28.18 3.66 -2.96
CA MET A 207 28.82 2.47 -3.51
C MET A 207 28.70 1.25 -2.60
N CYS A 208 28.12 1.43 -1.41
CA CYS A 208 27.98 0.38 -0.42
C CYS A 208 26.62 -0.31 -0.56
N GLU A 209 26.62 -1.64 -0.60
CA GLU A 209 25.41 -2.47 -0.58
C GLU A 209 25.16 -2.97 0.84
N THR A 210 23.97 -2.69 1.38
CA THR A 210 23.55 -3.28 2.65
C THR A 210 22.91 -4.64 2.35
N LYS A 211 23.55 -5.72 2.79
CA LYS A 211 22.93 -7.06 2.77
C LYS A 211 22.16 -7.25 4.08
N SER A 212 20.85 -7.42 3.94
CA SER A 212 19.96 -7.84 5.03
C SER A 212 19.81 -9.35 5.03
#